data_6dc88e9197ac68d4ca1cb60d2c841a69
#
_entry.id   6dc88e9197ac68d4ca1cb60d2c841a69
#
_cell.length_a   1.000
_cell.length_b   1.000
_cell.length_c   1.000
_cell.angle_alpha   90.00
_cell.angle_beta   90.00
_cell.angle_gamma   90.00
#
_symmetry.space_group_name_H-M   'P 1'
#
loop_
_entity.id
_entity.type
_entity.pdbx_description
1 polymer ?
#
loop_
_entity_poly.entity_id
_entity_poly.type
_entity_poly.pdbx_seq_one_letter_code
_entity_poly.pdbx_strand_id
1 'polypeptide(L)'
;MLVFILLFAQSKLVQSGDVSIVVNGDTDNPLIAPAGSTLLSTLATQKMFLPSACGGGGTCAMCKCTVSEGGGDVLPTEVGHLSRLEKTNNVRLSCQVKVKQDMEIEIPEEIFGIKKWECEVVSNYNVSTFIKEFVVKLPPGETLDFESGGYIPVSYTHLRAHETQR
;
A
#
# COMPACT_ATOMS: atom_id res chain seq x y z
N MET A 1 21.58 -2.76 33.10
CA MET A 1 20.45 -1.99 33.62
C MET A 1 19.72 -1.19 32.53
N LEU A 2 20.40 -0.43 31.70
CA LEU A 2 19.80 0.39 30.63
C LEU A 2 19.00 -0.42 29.62
N VAL A 3 19.47 -1.60 29.22
CA VAL A 3 18.80 -2.52 28.29
C VAL A 3 17.45 -3.00 28.86
N PHE A 4 17.39 -3.34 30.13
CA PHE A 4 16.13 -3.74 30.78
C PHE A 4 15.10 -2.60 30.84
N ILE A 5 15.54 -1.36 31.06
CA ILE A 5 14.68 -0.19 31.04
C ILE A 5 14.14 0.04 29.63
N LEU A 6 14.99 -0.10 28.60
CA LEU A 6 14.58 0.02 27.19
C LEU A 6 13.58 -1.06 26.78
N LEU A 7 13.84 -2.33 27.13
CA LEU A 7 12.93 -3.44 26.86
C LEU A 7 11.60 -3.29 27.58
N PHE A 8 11.63 -2.84 28.83
CA PHE A 8 10.41 -2.55 29.61
C PHE A 8 9.63 -1.38 29.01
N ALA A 9 10.30 -0.30 28.66
CA ALA A 9 9.69 0.83 27.98
C ALA A 9 9.11 0.41 26.62
N GLN A 10 9.83 -0.38 25.83
CA GLN A 10 9.36 -0.94 24.56
C GLN A 10 8.11 -1.80 24.74
N SER A 11 8.07 -2.68 25.76
CA SER A 11 6.92 -3.53 26.03
C SER A 11 5.66 -2.77 26.49
N LYS A 12 5.83 -1.55 27.00
CA LYS A 12 4.71 -0.70 27.42
C LYS A 12 4.31 0.37 26.41
N LEU A 13 5.24 0.81 25.56
CA LEU A 13 5.03 1.88 24.59
C LEU A 13 4.69 1.36 23.19
N VAL A 14 5.17 0.16 22.84
CA VAL A 14 4.80 -0.48 21.58
C VAL A 14 3.51 -1.24 21.82
N GLN A 15 2.43 -0.78 21.20
CA GLN A 15 1.19 -1.55 21.16
C GLN A 15 1.46 -2.83 20.38
N SER A 16 1.57 -3.94 21.09
CA SER A 16 1.69 -5.27 20.55
C SER A 16 0.36 -5.98 20.78
N GLY A 17 -0.33 -6.29 19.71
CA GLY A 17 -1.61 -6.97 19.71
C GLY A 17 -2.20 -6.97 18.32
N ASP A 18 -3.18 -7.81 18.12
CA ASP A 18 -3.99 -7.80 16.91
C ASP A 18 -5.03 -6.69 17.03
N VAL A 19 -5.22 -5.97 15.93
CA VAL A 19 -6.23 -4.92 15.79
C VAL A 19 -7.24 -5.33 14.74
N SER A 20 -8.46 -4.86 14.92
CA SER A 20 -9.59 -5.08 14.02
C SER A 20 -9.71 -3.90 13.06
N ILE A 21 -9.81 -4.17 11.77
CA ILE A 21 -10.03 -3.16 10.73
C ILE A 21 -11.32 -3.49 10.01
N VAL A 22 -12.32 -2.65 10.18
CA VAL A 22 -13.59 -2.73 9.46
C VAL A 22 -13.43 -2.00 8.13
N VAL A 23 -13.73 -2.69 7.03
CA VAL A 23 -13.60 -2.14 5.68
C VAL A 23 -14.98 -1.95 5.09
N ASN A 24 -15.28 -0.74 4.61
CA ASN A 24 -16.55 -0.39 3.97
C ASN A 24 -17.80 -0.79 4.81
N GLY A 25 -17.68 -0.72 6.14
CA GLY A 25 -18.79 -1.03 7.05
C GLY A 25 -19.07 -2.52 7.24
N ASP A 26 -18.24 -3.42 6.71
CA ASP A 26 -18.36 -4.88 6.94
C ASP A 26 -17.90 -5.23 8.36
N THR A 27 -18.79 -5.09 9.31
CA THR A 27 -18.55 -5.43 10.71
C THR A 27 -18.58 -6.93 10.99
N ASP A 28 -19.14 -7.71 10.08
CA ASP A 28 -19.27 -9.16 10.25
C ASP A 28 -17.93 -9.88 9.94
N ASN A 29 -17.12 -9.28 9.05
CA ASN A 29 -15.82 -9.83 8.64
C ASN A 29 -14.69 -8.82 8.80
N PRO A 30 -14.37 -8.37 10.01
CA PRO A 30 -13.28 -7.43 10.21
C PRO A 30 -11.93 -8.09 9.89
N LEU A 31 -11.02 -7.32 9.33
CA LEU A 31 -9.64 -7.78 9.09
C LEU A 31 -8.86 -7.75 10.40
N ILE A 32 -8.30 -8.86 10.78
CA ILE A 32 -7.42 -8.95 11.94
C ILE A 32 -5.97 -8.86 11.49
N ALA A 33 -5.24 -7.90 12.04
CA ALA A 33 -3.85 -7.67 11.67
C ALA A 33 -3.01 -7.21 12.86
N PRO A 34 -1.70 -7.53 12.88
CA PRO A 34 -0.82 -7.07 13.94
C PRO A 34 -0.62 -5.55 13.87
N ALA A 35 -0.65 -4.91 15.04
CA ALA A 35 -0.37 -3.49 15.16
C ALA A 35 1.09 -3.15 14.77
N GLY A 36 1.32 -1.91 14.33
CA GLY A 36 2.66 -1.35 14.08
C GLY A 36 3.00 -1.13 12.61
N SER A 37 2.39 -1.86 11.69
CA SER A 37 2.58 -1.68 10.25
C SER A 37 1.84 -0.44 9.71
N THR A 38 2.12 -0.05 8.46
CA THR A 38 1.29 0.94 7.76
C THR A 38 -0.01 0.30 7.30
N LEU A 39 -1.09 1.10 7.24
CA LEU A 39 -2.37 0.62 6.73
C LEU A 39 -2.23 0.05 5.30
N LEU A 40 -1.46 0.71 4.43
CA LEU A 40 -1.16 0.22 3.08
C LEU A 40 -0.56 -1.19 3.09
N SER A 41 0.46 -1.41 3.93
CA SER A 41 1.12 -2.73 4.04
C SER A 41 0.18 -3.79 4.61
N THR A 42 -0.60 -3.42 5.61
CA THR A 42 -1.58 -4.31 6.24
C THR A 42 -2.65 -4.76 5.24
N LEU A 43 -3.22 -3.82 4.47
CA LEU A 43 -4.20 -4.13 3.43
C LEU A 43 -3.60 -5.02 2.32
N ALA A 44 -2.34 -4.77 1.94
CA ALA A 44 -1.66 -5.58 0.95
C ALA A 44 -1.47 -7.05 1.40
N THR A 45 -1.22 -7.31 2.68
CA THR A 45 -1.16 -8.69 3.23
C THR A 45 -2.51 -9.39 3.16
N GLN A 46 -3.60 -8.64 3.18
CA GLN A 46 -4.97 -9.12 3.03
C GLN A 46 -5.46 -9.13 1.56
N LYS A 47 -4.54 -9.01 0.61
CA LYS A 47 -4.79 -8.99 -0.84
C LYS A 47 -5.63 -7.81 -1.33
N MET A 48 -5.72 -6.73 -0.55
CA MET A 48 -6.31 -5.46 -0.97
C MET A 48 -5.19 -4.50 -1.36
N PHE A 49 -5.07 -4.24 -2.66
CA PHE A 49 -3.95 -3.49 -3.22
C PHE A 49 -4.36 -2.06 -3.58
N LEU A 50 -4.12 -1.12 -2.67
CA LEU A 50 -4.29 0.29 -3.01
C LEU A 50 -3.17 0.75 -3.96
N PRO A 51 -3.48 1.58 -4.95
CA PRO A 51 -2.48 2.10 -5.87
C PRO A 51 -1.42 2.91 -5.12
N SER A 52 -0.16 2.63 -5.38
CA SER A 52 0.96 3.30 -4.69
C SER A 52 2.19 3.33 -5.61
N ALA A 53 2.22 4.27 -6.54
CA ALA A 53 3.34 4.42 -7.49
C ALA A 53 4.68 4.75 -6.80
N CYS A 54 4.66 5.35 -5.59
CA CYS A 54 5.86 5.65 -4.82
C CYS A 54 6.31 4.50 -3.89
N GLY A 55 5.64 3.34 -3.94
CA GLY A 55 5.96 2.21 -3.07
C GLY A 55 5.75 2.48 -1.57
N GLY A 56 4.85 3.39 -1.22
CA GLY A 56 4.57 3.75 0.17
C GLY A 56 5.37 4.94 0.71
N GLY A 57 6.13 5.63 -0.15
CA GLY A 57 6.96 6.79 0.24
C GLY A 57 6.19 8.09 0.56
N GLY A 58 4.86 8.11 0.41
CA GLY A 58 4.03 9.28 0.74
C GLY A 58 4.05 10.41 -0.28
N THR A 59 4.62 10.21 -1.47
CA THR A 59 4.85 11.28 -2.45
C THR A 59 3.86 11.30 -3.62
N CYS A 60 3.24 10.17 -3.97
CA CYS A 60 2.34 10.09 -5.13
C CYS A 60 0.87 10.39 -4.81
N ALA A 61 0.49 10.38 -3.54
CA ALA A 61 -0.88 10.58 -3.05
C ALA A 61 -1.95 9.67 -3.66
N MET A 62 -1.56 8.51 -4.23
CA MET A 62 -2.49 7.60 -4.88
C MET A 62 -3.19 6.65 -3.91
N CYS A 63 -2.57 6.38 -2.76
CA CYS A 63 -3.06 5.45 -1.74
C CYS A 63 -4.07 6.10 -0.78
N LYS A 64 -4.93 6.98 -1.30
CA LYS A 64 -5.96 7.65 -0.49
C LYS A 64 -7.05 6.67 -0.08
N CYS A 65 -7.47 6.75 1.16
CA CYS A 65 -8.64 6.07 1.70
C CYS A 65 -9.30 6.97 2.76
N THR A 66 -10.58 6.79 3.03
CA THR A 66 -11.24 7.45 4.16
C THR A 66 -10.98 6.61 5.42
N VAL A 67 -10.58 7.25 6.50
CA VAL A 67 -10.38 6.59 7.80
C VAL A 67 -11.31 7.25 8.80
N SER A 68 -12.46 6.61 9.03
CA SER A 68 -13.51 7.15 9.89
C SER A 68 -13.12 7.11 11.35
N GLU A 69 -12.48 6.00 11.77
CA GLU A 69 -12.00 5.81 13.13
C GLU A 69 -10.59 5.20 13.18
N GLY A 70 -9.86 5.47 14.23
CA GLY A 70 -8.56 4.83 14.51
C GLY A 70 -7.35 5.41 13.77
N GLY A 71 -7.54 6.36 12.84
CA GLY A 71 -6.48 6.92 12.00
C GLY A 71 -5.57 7.96 12.68
N GLY A 72 -5.98 8.49 13.84
CA GLY A 72 -5.29 9.59 14.49
C GLY A 72 -5.31 10.89 13.67
N ASP A 73 -4.53 11.88 14.07
CA ASP A 73 -4.46 13.18 13.40
C ASP A 73 -3.75 13.09 12.03
N VAL A 74 -4.09 14.05 11.14
CA VAL A 74 -3.44 14.18 9.84
C VAL A 74 -1.97 14.55 10.04
N LEU A 75 -1.08 13.75 9.48
CA LEU A 75 0.36 13.95 9.64
C LEU A 75 0.86 15.11 8.76
N PRO A 76 1.91 15.84 9.19
CA PRO A 76 2.52 16.89 8.38
C PRO A 76 2.91 16.44 6.97
N THR A 77 3.30 15.17 6.80
CA THR A 77 3.64 14.55 5.52
C THR A 77 2.45 14.39 4.59
N GLU A 78 1.22 14.33 5.11
CA GLU A 78 0.00 14.20 4.33
C GLU A 78 -0.60 15.54 3.92
N VAL A 79 -0.31 16.60 4.71
CA VAL A 79 -0.97 17.92 4.58
C VAL A 79 -0.85 18.50 3.16
N GLY A 80 0.30 18.32 2.52
CA GLY A 80 0.56 18.82 1.17
C GLY A 80 -0.18 18.06 0.05
N HIS A 81 -0.68 16.86 0.34
CA HIS A 81 -1.33 15.97 -0.62
C HIS A 81 -2.84 15.88 -0.47
N LEU A 82 -3.39 16.48 0.59
CA LEU A 82 -4.81 16.46 0.90
C LEU A 82 -5.40 17.87 0.79
N SER A 83 -6.47 17.99 0.02
CA SER A 83 -7.29 19.19 -0.05
C SER A 83 -8.02 19.46 1.28
N ARG A 84 -8.57 20.67 1.44
CA ARG A 84 -9.38 20.99 2.62
C ARG A 84 -10.57 20.05 2.78
N LEU A 85 -11.26 19.75 1.69
CA LEU A 85 -12.43 18.88 1.68
C LEU A 85 -12.06 17.46 2.08
N GLU A 86 -10.98 16.93 1.53
CA GLU A 86 -10.49 15.60 1.87
C GLU A 86 -10.13 15.47 3.37
N LYS A 87 -9.50 16.50 3.93
CA LYS A 87 -9.20 16.54 5.38
C LYS A 87 -10.47 16.54 6.23
N THR A 88 -11.50 17.28 5.81
CA THR A 88 -12.79 17.31 6.50
C THR A 88 -13.52 15.97 6.41
N ASN A 89 -13.33 15.25 5.31
CA ASN A 89 -13.91 13.92 5.08
C ASN A 89 -13.01 12.78 5.59
N ASN A 90 -12.04 13.06 6.46
CA ASN A 90 -11.12 12.08 7.03
C ASN A 90 -10.35 11.24 5.99
N VAL A 91 -10.11 11.80 4.80
CA VAL A 91 -9.26 11.13 3.80
C VAL A 91 -7.82 11.17 4.27
N ARG A 92 -7.15 10.04 4.19
CA ARG A 92 -5.77 9.84 4.64
C ARG A 92 -4.94 9.13 3.57
N LEU A 93 -3.64 9.22 3.66
CA LEU A 93 -2.72 8.40 2.87
C LEU A 93 -2.45 7.10 3.63
N SER A 94 -2.97 5.97 3.15
CA SER A 94 -2.82 4.68 3.84
C SER A 94 -1.36 4.28 4.08
N CYS A 95 -0.41 4.76 3.28
CA CYS A 95 1.02 4.52 3.50
C CYS A 95 1.60 5.31 4.69
N GLN A 96 0.95 6.38 5.13
CA GLN A 96 1.38 7.20 6.27
C GLN A 96 0.65 6.84 7.56
N VAL A 97 -0.55 6.30 7.46
CA VAL A 97 -1.33 5.88 8.62
C VAL A 97 -0.74 4.60 9.20
N LYS A 98 -0.44 4.61 10.50
CA LYS A 98 -0.01 3.43 11.26
C LYS A 98 -1.20 2.75 11.91
N VAL A 99 -1.28 1.45 11.75
CA VAL A 99 -2.26 0.60 12.43
C VAL A 99 -1.84 0.44 13.88
N LYS A 100 -2.54 1.10 14.80
CA LYS A 100 -2.21 1.09 16.23
C LYS A 100 -3.36 0.64 17.12
N GLN A 101 -4.57 0.76 16.64
CA GLN A 101 -5.81 0.46 17.34
C GLN A 101 -6.84 0.02 16.31
N ASP A 102 -8.00 -0.40 16.78
CA ASP A 102 -9.12 -0.74 15.90
C ASP A 102 -9.46 0.45 14.99
N MET A 103 -9.77 0.15 13.73
CA MET A 103 -9.96 1.14 12.70
C MET A 103 -11.21 0.84 11.89
N GLU A 104 -11.84 1.92 11.40
CA GLU A 104 -12.87 1.84 10.37
C GLU A 104 -12.42 2.64 9.15
N ILE A 105 -12.42 1.98 7.98
CA ILE A 105 -11.93 2.55 6.74
C ILE A 105 -12.91 2.34 5.60
N GLU A 106 -12.92 3.30 4.67
CA GLU A 106 -13.60 3.16 3.40
C GLU A 106 -12.59 3.24 2.26
N ILE A 107 -12.65 2.26 1.38
CA ILE A 107 -11.82 2.17 0.17
C ILE A 107 -12.72 2.03 -1.06
N PRO A 108 -12.33 2.59 -2.22
CA PRO A 108 -13.08 2.48 -3.46
C PRO A 108 -13.30 1.02 -3.85
N GLU A 109 -14.50 0.71 -4.35
CA GLU A 109 -14.86 -0.66 -4.75
C GLU A 109 -13.98 -1.22 -5.87
N GLU A 110 -13.46 -0.35 -6.74
CA GLU A 110 -12.57 -0.74 -7.83
C GLU A 110 -11.30 -1.46 -7.33
N ILE A 111 -10.90 -1.22 -6.08
CA ILE A 111 -9.71 -1.83 -5.47
C ILE A 111 -9.89 -3.33 -5.24
N PHE A 112 -11.10 -3.80 -5.00
CA PHE A 112 -11.37 -5.23 -4.80
C PHE A 112 -11.20 -6.06 -6.09
N GLY A 113 -11.20 -5.42 -7.26
CA GLY A 113 -10.94 -6.04 -8.55
C GLY A 113 -9.45 -6.09 -8.95
N ILE A 114 -8.57 -5.45 -8.19
CA ILE A 114 -7.14 -5.38 -8.52
C ILE A 114 -6.48 -6.72 -8.24
N LYS A 115 -5.94 -7.34 -9.29
CA LYS A 115 -5.17 -8.57 -9.21
C LYS A 115 -3.67 -8.26 -9.25
N LYS A 116 -2.88 -9.06 -8.56
CA LYS A 116 -1.43 -9.07 -8.66
C LYS A 116 -0.98 -10.38 -9.28
N TRP A 117 -0.18 -10.31 -10.33
CA TRP A 117 0.37 -11.48 -11.00
C TRP A 117 1.88 -11.55 -10.78
N GLU A 118 2.38 -12.76 -10.64
CA GLU A 118 3.80 -13.06 -10.80
C GLU A 118 4.04 -13.44 -12.25
N CYS A 119 4.72 -12.57 -12.99
CA CYS A 119 4.94 -12.69 -14.41
C CYS A 119 6.39 -13.05 -14.71
N GLU A 120 6.61 -13.84 -15.75
CA GLU A 120 7.93 -14.10 -16.30
C GLU A 120 8.33 -12.96 -17.25
N VAL A 121 9.54 -12.42 -17.08
CA VAL A 121 10.10 -11.41 -17.97
C VAL A 121 10.61 -12.09 -19.24
N VAL A 122 9.98 -11.79 -20.38
CA VAL A 122 10.36 -12.32 -21.69
C VAL A 122 11.49 -11.48 -22.30
N SER A 123 11.34 -10.16 -22.26
CA SER A 123 12.35 -9.23 -22.75
C SER A 123 12.32 -7.90 -21.99
N ASN A 124 13.48 -7.26 -21.90
CA ASN A 124 13.64 -5.94 -21.28
C ASN A 124 14.85 -5.24 -21.94
N TYR A 125 14.61 -4.41 -22.93
CA TYR A 125 15.67 -3.69 -23.63
C TYR A 125 15.30 -2.23 -23.88
N ASN A 126 16.33 -1.39 -24.08
CA ASN A 126 16.15 0.01 -24.38
C ASN A 126 15.84 0.21 -25.87
N VAL A 127 14.68 0.76 -26.18
CA VAL A 127 14.31 1.18 -27.54
C VAL A 127 14.84 2.58 -27.86
N SER A 128 15.02 3.40 -26.80
CA SER A 128 15.68 4.69 -26.88
C SER A 128 16.35 5.01 -25.53
N THR A 129 17.01 6.17 -25.42
CA THR A 129 17.72 6.60 -24.21
C THR A 129 16.84 6.55 -22.95
N PHE A 130 15.55 6.86 -23.07
CA PHE A 130 14.62 6.95 -21.92
C PHE A 130 13.41 6.02 -22.01
N ILE A 131 13.32 5.20 -23.09
CA ILE A 131 12.21 4.31 -23.31
C ILE A 131 12.70 2.86 -23.32
N LYS A 132 12.09 2.04 -22.47
CA LYS A 132 12.31 0.59 -22.45
C LYS A 132 11.09 -0.15 -23.00
N GLU A 133 11.33 -1.15 -23.81
CA GLU A 133 10.34 -2.18 -24.06
C GLU A 133 10.49 -3.26 -22.98
N PHE A 134 9.39 -3.53 -22.31
CA PHE A 134 9.33 -4.51 -21.24
C PHE A 134 8.18 -5.47 -21.53
N VAL A 135 8.53 -6.70 -21.89
CA VAL A 135 7.56 -7.74 -22.24
C VAL A 135 7.51 -8.78 -21.13
N VAL A 136 6.33 -9.00 -20.61
CA VAL A 136 6.06 -10.01 -19.58
C VAL A 136 5.03 -11.02 -20.06
N LYS A 137 5.16 -12.24 -19.59
CA LYS A 137 4.19 -13.30 -19.84
C LYS A 137 3.35 -13.50 -18.60
N LEU A 138 2.03 -13.39 -18.75
CA LEU A 138 1.07 -13.71 -17.71
C LEU A 138 1.06 -15.21 -17.39
N PRO A 139 0.66 -15.58 -16.16
CA PRO A 139 0.43 -16.98 -15.82
C PRO A 139 -0.59 -17.63 -16.75
N PRO A 140 -0.50 -18.96 -16.98
CA PRO A 140 -1.43 -19.67 -17.85
C PRO A 140 -2.89 -19.51 -17.36
N GLY A 141 -3.78 -19.14 -18.30
CA GLY A 141 -5.22 -18.98 -18.03
C GLY A 141 -5.62 -17.58 -17.54
N GLU A 142 -4.67 -16.67 -17.30
CA GLU A 142 -4.96 -15.29 -16.97
C GLU A 142 -5.01 -14.41 -18.21
N THR A 143 -5.97 -13.48 -18.22
CA THR A 143 -6.12 -12.45 -19.26
C THR A 143 -6.09 -11.08 -18.59
N LEU A 144 -5.53 -10.11 -19.28
CA LEU A 144 -5.51 -8.72 -18.86
C LEU A 144 -6.42 -7.92 -19.78
N ASP A 145 -7.55 -7.50 -19.25
CA ASP A 145 -8.38 -6.47 -19.88
C ASP A 145 -7.83 -5.10 -19.51
N PHE A 146 -7.50 -4.31 -20.51
CA PHE A 146 -6.98 -2.97 -20.27
C PHE A 146 -7.73 -1.93 -21.10
N GLU A 147 -7.84 -0.73 -20.55
CA GLU A 147 -8.38 0.42 -21.22
C GLU A 147 -7.27 1.40 -21.62
N SER A 148 -7.51 2.16 -22.66
CA SER A 148 -6.57 3.20 -23.10
C SER A 148 -6.29 4.21 -22.00
N GLY A 149 -5.01 4.44 -21.68
CA GLY A 149 -4.59 5.31 -20.58
C GLY A 149 -4.39 4.59 -19.24
N GLY A 150 -4.68 3.29 -19.18
CA GLY A 150 -4.37 2.46 -18.02
C GLY A 150 -2.86 2.35 -17.79
N TYR A 151 -2.46 2.13 -16.53
CA TYR A 151 -1.07 1.88 -16.16
C TYR A 151 -0.99 0.66 -15.23
N ILE A 152 0.13 -0.03 -15.29
CA ILE A 152 0.39 -1.21 -14.47
C ILE A 152 1.59 -0.91 -13.56
N PRO A 153 1.40 -0.87 -12.23
CA PRO A 153 2.53 -0.83 -11.30
C PRO A 153 3.33 -2.13 -11.38
N VAL A 154 4.63 -2.01 -11.67
CA VAL A 154 5.55 -3.15 -11.71
C VAL A 154 6.43 -3.11 -10.47
N SER A 155 6.41 -4.17 -9.66
CA SER A 155 7.39 -4.39 -8.62
C SER A 155 8.24 -5.60 -8.96
N TYR A 156 9.56 -5.48 -8.80
CA TYR A 156 10.49 -6.57 -9.04
C TYR A 156 11.37 -6.79 -7.81
N THR A 157 11.67 -8.04 -7.53
CA THR A 157 12.45 -8.42 -6.35
C THR A 157 13.95 -8.51 -6.61
N HIS A 158 14.37 -8.56 -7.89
CA HIS A 158 15.77 -8.70 -8.26
C HIS A 158 16.06 -8.16 -9.66
N LEU A 159 16.92 -7.13 -9.77
CA LEU A 159 17.63 -6.79 -10.99
C LEU A 159 19.06 -7.27 -10.85
N ARG A 160 19.48 -8.18 -11.71
CA ARG A 160 20.92 -8.49 -11.85
C ARG A 160 21.61 -7.27 -12.46
N ALA A 161 22.68 -6.81 -11.80
CA ALA A 161 23.45 -5.62 -12.21
C ALA A 161 24.03 -5.72 -13.64
N HIS A 162 24.01 -6.89 -14.27
CA HIS A 162 24.57 -7.13 -15.59
C HIS A 162 23.63 -6.79 -16.77
N GLU A 163 22.36 -6.51 -16.53
CA GLU A 163 21.39 -6.22 -17.60
C GLU A 163 21.22 -4.72 -17.90
N THR A 164 21.91 -3.85 -17.16
CA THR A 164 21.86 -2.41 -17.38
C THR A 164 22.96 -1.86 -18.30
N GLN A 165 23.83 -2.71 -18.83
CA GLN A 165 24.90 -2.32 -19.74
C GLN A 165 24.83 -3.11 -21.05
N ARG A 166 23.97 -2.68 -21.97
CA ARG A 166 24.16 -2.81 -23.43
C ARG A 166 23.30 -1.81 -24.16
#